data_f8824d316820e03137315b6cf47a923a
#
_entry.id   f8824d316820e03137315b6cf47a923a
#
_cell.length_a   1.000
_cell.length_b   1.000
_cell.length_c   1.000
_cell.angle_alpha   90.00
_cell.angle_beta   90.00
_cell.angle_gamma   90.00
#
_symmetry.space_group_name_H-M   'P 1'
#
loop_
_entity.id
_entity.type
_entity.pdbx_description
1 polymer ?
#
loop_
_entity_poly.entity_id
_entity_poly.type
_entity_poly.pdbx_seq_one_letter_code
_entity_poly.pdbx_strand_id
1 'polypeptide(L)'
;MKVLFTKNYGEEKFDKIRELGYETIYYNENVVTNNEEVDDIDVLVTYNPFKNLDISKMKNLKYIQTTSVGIDQIPLDKILNRDIIIANNKGGYSVPIGEWIVMTILEI
;
A
#
# COMPACT_ATOMS: atom_id res chain seq x y z
N MET A 1 -2.94 9.03 -8.40
CA MET A 1 -2.79 7.64 -7.94
C MET A 1 -3.68 7.36 -6.76
N LYS A 2 -4.22 6.17 -6.72
CA LYS A 2 -5.06 5.70 -5.63
C LYS A 2 -4.25 4.86 -4.66
N VAL A 3 -4.31 5.20 -3.38
CA VAL A 3 -3.53 4.53 -2.33
C VAL A 3 -4.49 3.87 -1.35
N LEU A 4 -4.33 2.57 -1.15
CA LEU A 4 -5.06 1.83 -0.13
C LEU A 4 -4.20 1.71 1.12
N PHE A 5 -4.74 2.20 2.23
CA PHE A 5 -4.15 2.01 3.55
C PHE A 5 -4.98 0.97 4.31
N THR A 6 -4.33 0.06 4.99
CA THR A 6 -5.00 -0.95 5.81
C THR A 6 -4.91 -0.64 7.31
N LYS A 7 -4.35 0.50 7.64
CA LYS A 7 -4.32 1.04 8.99
C LYS A 7 -4.83 2.48 8.96
N ASN A 8 -5.58 2.86 9.98
CA ASN A 8 -6.07 4.23 10.09
C ASN A 8 -5.01 5.12 10.74
N TYR A 9 -4.37 5.96 9.93
CA TYR A 9 -3.36 6.91 10.42
C TYR A 9 -3.95 8.24 10.88
N GLY A 10 -5.28 8.41 10.76
CA GLY A 10 -5.99 9.62 11.14
C GLY A 10 -6.22 10.55 9.96
N GLU A 11 -7.30 11.34 10.05
CA GLU A 11 -7.70 12.23 8.97
C GLU A 11 -6.64 13.28 8.63
N GLU A 12 -5.93 13.79 9.62
CA GLU A 12 -4.88 14.78 9.38
C GLU A 12 -3.80 14.27 8.43
N LYS A 13 -3.35 13.03 8.64
CA LYS A 13 -2.33 12.41 7.78
C LYS A 13 -2.87 12.10 6.40
N PHE A 14 -4.10 11.59 6.33
CA PHE A 14 -4.74 11.31 5.05
C PHE A 14 -4.97 12.59 4.25
N ASP A 15 -5.39 13.67 4.92
CA ASP A 15 -5.58 14.95 4.25
C ASP A 15 -4.29 15.49 3.64
N LYS A 16 -3.17 15.34 4.34
CA LYS A 16 -1.87 15.75 3.79
C LYS A 16 -1.50 14.98 2.53
N ILE A 17 -1.80 13.70 2.51
CA ILE A 17 -1.54 12.86 1.34
C ILE A 17 -2.46 13.27 0.18
N ARG A 18 -3.72 13.55 0.46
CA ARG A 18 -4.68 14.02 -0.55
C ARG A 18 -4.29 15.36 -1.13
N GLU A 19 -3.76 16.28 -0.31
CA GLU A 19 -3.30 17.59 -0.76
C GLU A 19 -2.20 17.50 -1.81
N LEU A 20 -1.51 16.39 -1.83
CA LEU A 20 -0.42 16.14 -2.78
C LEU A 20 -0.89 15.43 -4.05
N GLY A 21 -2.19 15.25 -4.20
CA GLY A 21 -2.79 14.71 -5.42
C GLY A 21 -3.13 13.23 -5.38
N TYR A 22 -2.99 12.57 -4.23
CA TYR A 22 -3.31 11.16 -4.10
C TYR A 22 -4.73 10.97 -3.60
N GLU A 23 -5.44 9.97 -4.12
CA GLU A 23 -6.67 9.51 -3.52
C GLU A 23 -6.33 8.51 -2.43
N THR A 24 -6.91 8.65 -1.25
CA THR A 24 -6.68 7.74 -0.15
C THR A 24 -7.93 6.91 0.13
N ILE A 25 -7.75 5.61 0.31
CA ILE A 25 -8.80 4.68 0.64
C ILE A 25 -8.35 3.92 1.89
N TYR A 26 -9.23 3.78 2.85
CA TYR A 26 -8.93 3.03 4.06
C TYR A 26 -9.87 1.84 4.23
N TYR A 27 -9.30 0.66 4.47
CA TYR A 27 -10.01 -0.53 4.92
C TYR A 27 -9.19 -1.18 6.01
N ASN A 28 -9.84 -1.61 7.10
CA ASN A 28 -9.15 -2.29 8.19
C ASN A 28 -8.47 -3.57 7.67
N GLU A 29 -7.23 -3.77 8.07
CA GLU A 29 -6.40 -4.88 7.59
C GLU A 29 -7.00 -6.26 7.85
N ASN A 30 -7.72 -6.42 8.95
CA ASN A 30 -8.27 -7.72 9.34
C ASN A 30 -9.54 -8.10 8.59
N VAL A 31 -10.17 -7.14 7.92
CA VAL A 31 -11.45 -7.37 7.23
C VAL A 31 -11.42 -7.02 5.74
N VAL A 32 -10.36 -6.41 5.26
CA VAL A 32 -10.29 -5.99 3.86
C VAL A 32 -10.32 -7.21 2.93
N THR A 33 -11.19 -7.11 1.92
CA THR A 33 -11.30 -8.12 0.86
C THR A 33 -11.36 -7.41 -0.49
N ASN A 34 -11.25 -8.17 -1.56
CA ASN A 34 -11.31 -7.61 -2.90
C ASN A 34 -12.70 -7.09 -3.24
N ASN A 35 -12.75 -5.91 -3.84
CA ASN A 35 -13.95 -5.31 -4.41
C ASN A 35 -13.48 -4.34 -5.51
N GLU A 36 -14.41 -3.73 -6.23
CA GLU A 36 -14.06 -2.85 -7.36
C GLU A 36 -13.15 -1.70 -6.96
N GLU A 37 -13.40 -1.09 -5.81
CA GLU A 37 -12.59 0.03 -5.32
C GLU A 37 -11.19 -0.42 -4.94
N VAL A 38 -11.09 -1.51 -4.20
CA VAL A 38 -9.82 -2.06 -3.73
C VAL A 38 -9.00 -2.58 -4.90
N ASP A 39 -9.63 -3.22 -5.86
CA ASP A 39 -8.92 -3.80 -7.00
C ASP A 39 -8.37 -2.75 -7.98
N ASP A 40 -8.85 -1.52 -7.88
CA ASP A 40 -8.46 -0.42 -8.77
C ASP A 40 -7.32 0.45 -8.22
N ILE A 41 -6.75 0.11 -7.09
CA ILE A 41 -5.69 0.91 -6.49
C ILE A 41 -4.35 0.75 -7.20
N ASP A 42 -3.51 1.77 -7.09
CA ASP A 42 -2.14 1.78 -7.63
C ASP A 42 -1.09 1.45 -6.58
N VAL A 43 -1.33 1.83 -5.33
CA VAL A 43 -0.38 1.69 -4.22
C VAL A 43 -1.06 1.05 -3.03
N LEU A 44 -0.40 0.07 -2.44
CA LEU A 44 -0.87 -0.60 -1.23
C LEU A 44 0.11 -0.32 -0.09
N VAL A 45 -0.37 0.32 0.97
CA VAL A 45 0.41 0.55 2.19
C VAL A 45 -0.18 -0.33 3.29
N THR A 46 0.57 -1.34 3.73
CA THR A 46 -0.01 -2.39 4.56
C THR A 46 1.05 -3.13 5.37
N TYR A 47 0.59 -3.92 6.34
CA TYR A 47 1.44 -4.87 7.04
C TYR A 47 1.22 -6.29 6.51
N ASN A 48 0.05 -6.86 6.75
CA ASN A 48 -0.26 -8.22 6.28
C ASN A 48 -1.77 -8.43 6.09
N PRO A 49 -2.36 -7.95 4.98
CA PRO A 49 -3.76 -8.18 4.66
C PRO A 49 -3.97 -9.44 3.81
N PHE A 50 -2.91 -10.15 3.46
CA PHE A 50 -2.88 -11.11 2.34
C PHE A 50 -3.65 -12.39 2.58
N LYS A 51 -4.10 -12.63 3.80
CA LYS A 51 -4.95 -13.77 4.10
C LYS A 51 -6.31 -13.66 3.40
N ASN A 52 -6.85 -12.44 3.34
CA ASN A 52 -8.16 -12.19 2.77
C ASN A 52 -8.12 -11.37 1.49
N LEU A 53 -7.01 -10.70 1.22
CA LEU A 53 -6.83 -9.81 0.08
C LEU A 53 -5.94 -10.47 -0.97
N ASP A 54 -6.50 -10.70 -2.15
CA ASP A 54 -5.78 -11.28 -3.27
C ASP A 54 -5.20 -10.19 -4.16
N ILE A 55 -3.88 -9.99 -4.09
CA ILE A 55 -3.22 -8.93 -4.86
C ILE A 55 -3.16 -9.23 -6.36
N SER A 56 -3.35 -10.48 -6.76
CA SER A 56 -3.39 -10.81 -8.19
C SER A 56 -4.57 -10.19 -8.92
N LYS A 57 -5.62 -9.83 -8.19
CA LYS A 57 -6.80 -9.16 -8.75
C LYS A 57 -6.62 -7.66 -8.91
N MET A 58 -5.59 -7.10 -8.31
CA MET A 58 -5.31 -5.66 -8.33
C MET A 58 -4.49 -5.31 -9.56
N LYS A 59 -5.14 -5.15 -10.70
CA LYS A 59 -4.46 -5.04 -11.99
C LYS A 59 -3.66 -3.75 -12.17
N ASN A 60 -4.02 -2.70 -11.46
CA ASN A 60 -3.31 -1.42 -11.53
C ASN A 60 -2.21 -1.29 -10.49
N LEU A 61 -2.07 -2.28 -9.62
CA LEU A 61 -1.10 -2.23 -8.52
C LEU A 61 0.33 -2.13 -9.07
N LYS A 62 1.04 -1.07 -8.65
CA LYS A 62 2.41 -0.78 -9.08
C LYS A 62 3.39 -0.79 -7.92
N TYR A 63 2.88 -0.66 -6.70
CA TYR A 63 3.73 -0.42 -5.55
C TYR A 63 3.11 -1.00 -4.30
N ILE A 64 3.91 -1.75 -3.54
CA ILE A 64 3.52 -2.24 -2.21
C ILE A 64 4.51 -1.70 -1.20
N GLN A 65 4.03 -0.94 -0.24
CA GLN A 65 4.82 -0.45 0.87
C GLN A 65 4.40 -1.21 2.12
N THR A 66 5.30 -2.00 2.69
CA THR A 66 5.02 -2.66 3.97
C THR A 66 5.44 -1.77 5.13
N THR A 67 4.71 -1.88 6.23
CA THR A 67 5.06 -1.20 7.48
C THR A 67 5.96 -2.05 8.37
N SER A 68 6.38 -3.22 7.88
CA SER A 68 7.30 -4.12 8.57
C SER A 68 8.68 -4.08 7.91
N VAL A 69 9.68 -4.57 8.63
CA VAL A 69 11.03 -4.72 8.09
C VAL A 69 11.09 -5.89 7.11
N GLY A 70 10.44 -7.01 7.43
CA GLY A 70 10.40 -8.17 6.56
C GLY A 70 9.32 -8.08 5.50
N ILE A 71 9.46 -8.86 4.44
CA ILE A 71 8.50 -8.93 3.35
C ILE A 71 7.97 -10.35 3.12
N ASP A 72 8.24 -11.26 4.04
CA ASP A 72 7.89 -12.68 3.90
C ASP A 72 6.39 -12.93 3.79
N GLN A 73 5.58 -12.02 4.31
CA GLN A 73 4.13 -12.13 4.26
C GLN A 73 3.56 -11.87 2.87
N ILE A 74 4.32 -11.22 1.99
CA ILE A 74 3.82 -10.87 0.65
C ILE A 74 3.80 -12.12 -0.23
N PRO A 75 2.66 -12.46 -0.85
CA PRO A 75 2.57 -13.63 -1.73
C PRO A 75 3.19 -13.33 -3.10
N LEU A 76 4.50 -13.35 -3.18
CA LEU A 76 5.25 -12.99 -4.39
C LEU A 76 4.90 -13.86 -5.59
N ASP A 77 4.50 -15.11 -5.35
CA ASP A 77 4.10 -16.03 -6.42
C ASP A 77 2.90 -15.53 -7.22
N LYS A 78 2.07 -14.70 -6.62
CA LYS A 78 0.88 -14.14 -7.29
C LYS A 78 1.20 -12.97 -8.22
N ILE A 79 2.40 -12.42 -8.14
CA ILE A 79 2.79 -11.23 -8.89
C ILE A 79 4.12 -11.39 -9.64
N LEU A 80 4.56 -12.62 -9.87
CA LEU A 80 5.88 -12.92 -10.46
C LEU A 80 6.15 -12.27 -11.82
N ASN A 81 5.12 -12.10 -12.63
CA ASN A 81 5.27 -11.55 -13.97
C ASN A 81 4.86 -10.09 -14.09
N ARG A 82 4.81 -9.39 -12.96
CA ARG A 82 4.37 -8.00 -12.93
C ARG A 82 5.47 -7.09 -12.40
N ASP A 83 5.52 -5.89 -12.96
CA ASP A 83 6.44 -4.85 -12.52
C ASP A 83 5.88 -4.14 -11.28
N ILE A 84 5.89 -4.83 -10.15
CA ILE A 84 5.46 -4.27 -8.88
C ILE A 84 6.68 -4.03 -8.01
N ILE A 85 6.79 -2.81 -7.51
CA ILE A 85 7.89 -2.43 -6.64
C ILE A 85 7.47 -2.64 -5.19
N ILE A 86 8.34 -3.32 -4.44
CA ILE A 86 8.08 -3.62 -3.04
C ILE A 86 9.11 -2.91 -2.19
N ALA A 87 8.63 -2.12 -1.24
CA ALA A 87 9.47 -1.44 -0.26
C ALA A 87 9.05 -1.85 1.15
N ASN A 88 10.00 -1.95 2.04
CA ASN A 88 9.75 -2.26 3.44
C ASN A 88 10.07 -1.06 4.34
N ASN A 89 9.89 -1.22 5.64
CA ASN A 89 10.07 -0.13 6.60
C ASN A 89 11.53 0.13 6.98
N LYS A 90 12.47 -0.47 6.28
CA LYS A 90 13.90 -0.32 6.62
C LYS A 90 14.57 0.85 5.91
N GLY A 91 13.91 1.48 4.97
CA GLY A 91 14.48 2.56 4.17
C GLY A 91 15.37 2.04 3.05
N GLY A 92 15.83 2.91 2.20
CA GLY A 92 16.79 2.53 1.17
C GLY A 92 16.18 2.04 -0.13
N TYR A 93 15.03 2.53 -0.50
CA TYR A 93 14.37 2.08 -1.67
C TYR A 93 14.30 3.02 -2.78
N SER A 94 14.17 2.42 -3.91
CA SER A 94 14.36 3.01 -5.20
C SER A 94 13.20 3.82 -5.77
N VAL A 95 12.03 3.83 -5.14
CA VAL A 95 10.91 4.57 -5.72
C VAL A 95 10.53 5.75 -4.87
N PRO A 96 10.80 6.97 -5.35
CA PRO A 96 10.57 8.19 -4.57
C PRO A 96 9.14 8.38 -4.07
N ILE A 97 8.15 7.95 -4.85
CA ILE A 97 6.75 8.09 -4.46
C ILE A 97 6.43 7.31 -3.19
N GLY A 98 6.89 6.06 -3.12
CA GLY A 98 6.62 5.22 -1.93
C GLY A 98 7.35 5.72 -0.70
N GLU A 99 8.63 6.07 -0.84
CA GLU A 99 9.39 6.66 0.25
C GLU A 99 8.71 7.91 0.77
N TRP A 100 8.24 8.73 -0.14
CA TRP A 100 7.62 9.98 0.19
C TRP A 100 6.29 9.79 0.94
N ILE A 101 5.45 8.85 0.52
CA ILE A 101 4.21 8.52 1.21
C ILE A 101 4.51 8.04 2.63
N VAL A 102 5.47 7.15 2.79
CA VAL A 102 5.85 6.61 4.10
C VAL A 102 6.43 7.71 4.97
N MET A 103 7.32 8.54 4.46
CA MET A 103 7.86 9.66 5.19
C MET A 103 6.78 10.61 5.67
N THR A 104 5.82 10.93 4.80
CA THR A 104 4.70 11.79 5.16
C THR A 104 3.90 11.21 6.31
N ILE A 105 3.65 9.91 6.29
CA ILE A 105 2.93 9.21 7.36
C ILE A 105 3.72 9.22 8.66
N LEU A 106 5.02 8.94 8.59
CA LEU A 106 5.87 8.82 9.78
C LEU A 106 6.24 10.15 10.42
N GLU A 107 6.34 11.22 9.63
CA GLU A 107 6.69 12.54 10.13
C GLU A 107 5.55 13.26 10.85
N ILE A 108 4.36 12.76 10.69
CA ILE A 108 3.19 13.32 11.32
C ILE A 108 2.85 12.55 12.58
#